data_a053e7ac1df47af54cb942d927744c73
#
_entry.id   a053e7ac1df47af54cb942d927744c73
#
_cell.length_a   1.000
_cell.length_b   1.000
_cell.length_c   1.000
_cell.angle_alpha   90.00
_cell.angle_beta   90.00
_cell.angle_gamma   90.00
#
_symmetry.space_group_name_H-M   'P 1'
#
loop_
_entity.id
_entity.type
_entity.pdbx_description
1 polymer ?
#
loop_
_entity_poly.entity_id
_entity_poly.type
_entity_poly.pdbx_seq_one_letter_code
_entity_poly.pdbx_strand_id
1 'polypeptide(L)'
;TLGNNDPVSEMNSAYWNSGVESDKEIARRQKRKMQYYSNIYVVSDSRHPEHEGKVFLFRFGKKIFDKCMEAMQPAFEDESPINPFDFWEGADFKLKLRKVEGYWNYDKSEFDKPSPIKDNDDDIEAIWKTQYSLKEFTAPTNFKSYDELKTRLNMVLAGTTRVGNVT
;
A
#
# COMPACT_ATOMS: atom_id res chain seq x y z
N THR A 1 -2.99 -5.12 10.90
CA THR A 1 -3.52 -3.75 11.04
C THR A 1 -4.12 -3.55 12.44
N LEU A 2 -4.99 -4.47 12.88
CA LEU A 2 -5.62 -4.39 14.22
C LEU A 2 -4.81 -5.10 15.32
N GLY A 3 -3.74 -5.79 14.98
CA GLY A 3 -2.95 -6.58 15.96
C GLY A 3 -3.62 -7.87 16.43
N ASN A 4 -4.75 -8.25 15.84
CA ASN A 4 -5.46 -9.47 16.21
C ASN A 4 -4.78 -10.73 15.66
N ASN A 5 -4.98 -11.85 16.33
CA ASN A 5 -4.57 -13.16 15.86
C ASN A 5 -5.31 -13.53 14.57
N ASP A 6 -4.65 -14.33 13.75
CA ASP A 6 -5.12 -14.71 12.42
C ASP A 6 -4.81 -16.21 12.20
N PRO A 7 -5.84 -17.05 11.98
CA PRO A 7 -5.67 -18.49 11.86
C PRO A 7 -4.79 -18.92 10.68
N VAL A 8 -4.74 -18.13 9.60
CA VAL A 8 -3.84 -18.39 8.45
C VAL A 8 -2.39 -18.11 8.83
N SER A 9 -2.13 -17.03 9.56
CA SER A 9 -0.78 -16.71 10.06
C SER A 9 -0.28 -17.74 11.06
N GLU A 10 -1.15 -18.26 11.92
CA GLU A 10 -0.81 -19.34 12.85
C GLU A 10 -0.43 -20.62 12.10
N MET A 11 -1.23 -21.01 11.11
CA MET A 11 -0.93 -22.15 10.25
C MET A 11 0.40 -21.97 9.49
N ASN A 12 0.63 -20.80 8.93
CA ASN A 12 1.87 -20.49 8.23
C ASN A 12 3.10 -20.51 9.15
N SER A 13 2.94 -20.07 10.39
CA SER A 13 4.01 -20.18 11.39
C SER A 13 4.35 -21.63 11.71
N ALA A 14 3.35 -22.50 11.79
CA ALA A 14 3.56 -23.93 11.97
C ALA A 14 4.32 -24.55 10.79
N TYR A 15 3.93 -24.23 9.55
CA TYR A 15 4.66 -24.67 8.35
C TYR A 15 6.10 -24.17 8.32
N TRP A 16 6.32 -22.90 8.66
CA TRP A 16 7.65 -22.31 8.67
C TRP A 16 8.59 -22.99 9.69
N ASN A 17 8.06 -23.37 10.85
CA ASN A 17 8.78 -23.95 11.95
C ASN A 17 8.86 -25.49 11.91
N SER A 18 8.25 -26.15 10.91
CA SER A 18 8.26 -27.61 10.79
C SER A 18 9.65 -28.22 10.51
N GLY A 19 10.59 -27.40 10.04
CA GLY A 19 11.91 -27.86 9.59
C GLY A 19 11.93 -28.47 8.18
N VAL A 20 10.76 -28.65 7.55
CA VAL A 20 10.61 -29.25 6.21
C VAL A 20 10.60 -28.15 5.14
N GLU A 21 11.44 -28.25 4.10
CA GLU A 21 11.55 -27.21 3.07
C GLU A 21 10.26 -27.05 2.23
N SER A 22 9.57 -28.14 1.93
CA SER A 22 8.28 -28.08 1.23
C SER A 22 7.22 -27.27 2.00
N ASP A 23 7.21 -27.36 3.32
CA ASP A 23 6.29 -26.60 4.17
C ASP A 23 6.64 -25.11 4.18
N LYS A 24 7.93 -24.79 4.21
CA LYS A 24 8.40 -23.41 4.10
C LYS A 24 8.00 -22.79 2.76
N GLU A 25 8.03 -23.56 1.66
CA GLU A 25 7.54 -23.10 0.36
C GLU A 25 6.04 -22.77 0.40
N ILE A 26 5.23 -23.59 1.07
CA ILE A 26 3.80 -23.30 1.28
C ILE A 26 3.64 -21.99 2.05
N ALA A 27 4.36 -21.84 3.17
CA ALA A 27 4.30 -20.63 3.99
C ALA A 27 4.72 -19.36 3.21
N ARG A 28 5.76 -19.43 2.37
CA ARG A 28 6.19 -18.32 1.50
C ARG A 28 5.09 -17.88 0.54
N ARG A 29 4.37 -18.82 -0.07
CA ARG A 29 3.27 -18.53 -1.02
C ARG A 29 2.05 -17.95 -0.32
N GLN A 30 1.80 -18.32 0.93
CA GLN A 30 0.66 -17.89 1.74
C GLN A 30 0.97 -16.69 2.65
N LYS A 31 2.16 -16.14 2.56
CA LYS A 31 2.60 -14.98 3.36
C LYS A 31 1.68 -13.78 3.16
N ARG A 32 1.31 -13.12 4.26
CA ARG A 32 0.62 -11.82 4.20
C ARG A 32 1.40 -10.81 3.36
N LYS A 33 0.66 -10.06 2.55
CA LYS A 33 1.20 -8.92 1.81
C LYS A 33 0.71 -7.64 2.46
N MET A 34 1.65 -6.77 2.84
CA MET A 34 1.34 -5.43 3.32
C MET A 34 1.01 -4.54 2.13
N GLN A 35 -0.07 -3.77 2.26
CA GLN A 35 -0.47 -2.76 1.30
C GLN A 35 -0.67 -1.44 2.02
N TYR A 36 -0.36 -0.35 1.34
CA TYR A 36 -0.45 1.00 1.84
C TYR A 36 -1.42 1.79 0.97
N TYR A 37 -2.09 2.74 1.57
CA TYR A 37 -3.03 3.63 0.89
C TYR A 37 -2.70 5.07 1.21
N SER A 38 -2.78 5.92 0.19
CA SER A 38 -2.71 7.37 0.36
C SER A 38 -3.68 8.05 -0.59
N ASN A 39 -4.01 9.30 -0.29
CA ASN A 39 -4.55 10.19 -1.31
C ASN A 39 -3.40 10.65 -2.20
N ILE A 40 -3.64 10.78 -3.49
CA ILE A 40 -2.73 11.40 -4.44
C ILE A 40 -3.48 12.48 -5.23
N TYR A 41 -2.78 13.56 -5.52
CA TYR A 41 -3.21 14.56 -6.49
C TYR A 41 -2.41 14.34 -7.78
N VAL A 42 -3.10 14.19 -8.91
CA VAL A 42 -2.44 13.98 -10.21
C VAL A 42 -2.01 15.31 -10.79
N VAL A 43 -0.72 15.58 -10.77
CA VAL A 43 -0.12 16.79 -11.34
C VAL A 43 -0.04 16.68 -12.86
N SER A 44 0.46 15.57 -13.37
CA SER A 44 0.57 15.29 -14.80
C SER A 44 0.48 13.80 -15.10
N ASP A 45 -0.31 13.45 -16.11
CA ASP A 45 -0.40 12.11 -16.68
C ASP A 45 -0.63 12.21 -18.20
N SER A 46 0.43 12.14 -18.97
CA SER A 46 0.37 12.27 -20.43
C SER A 46 -0.45 11.18 -21.14
N ARG A 47 -0.69 10.04 -20.48
CA ARG A 47 -1.52 8.96 -21.03
C ARG A 47 -3.00 9.12 -20.69
N HIS A 48 -3.28 9.78 -19.57
CA HIS A 48 -4.61 10.00 -19.03
C HIS A 48 -4.78 11.45 -18.56
N PRO A 49 -4.72 12.43 -19.47
CA PRO A 49 -4.82 13.85 -19.12
C PRO A 49 -6.14 14.19 -18.42
N GLU A 50 -7.17 13.38 -18.59
CA GLU A 50 -8.43 13.50 -17.86
C GLU A 50 -8.32 13.28 -16.34
N HIS A 51 -7.23 12.71 -15.87
CA HIS A 51 -6.95 12.51 -14.44
C HIS A 51 -6.24 13.71 -13.81
N GLU A 52 -5.61 14.56 -14.60
CA GLU A 52 -4.86 15.70 -14.09
C GLU A 52 -5.76 16.65 -13.30
N GLY A 53 -5.26 17.18 -12.22
CA GLY A 53 -6.00 18.07 -11.32
C GLY A 53 -7.01 17.37 -10.40
N LYS A 54 -7.02 16.05 -10.33
CA LYS A 54 -7.95 15.26 -9.49
C LYS A 54 -7.22 14.52 -8.38
N VAL A 55 -7.97 14.27 -7.30
CA VAL A 55 -7.53 13.45 -6.17
C VAL A 55 -8.05 12.02 -6.33
N PHE A 56 -7.18 11.06 -6.12
CA PHE A 56 -7.50 9.62 -6.14
C PHE A 56 -6.94 8.92 -4.90
N LEU A 57 -7.55 7.78 -4.57
CA LEU A 57 -6.95 6.81 -3.67
C LEU A 57 -5.91 5.98 -4.43
N PHE A 58 -4.73 5.89 -3.87
CA PHE A 58 -3.63 5.14 -4.44
C PHE A 58 -3.19 4.02 -3.50
N ARG A 59 -3.24 2.80 -4.00
CA ARG A 59 -2.76 1.61 -3.29
C ARG A 59 -1.37 1.23 -3.81
N PHE A 60 -0.42 1.08 -2.90
CA PHE A 60 0.96 0.77 -3.25
C PHE A 60 1.59 -0.26 -2.30
N GLY A 61 2.70 -0.82 -2.72
CA GLY A 61 3.46 -1.81 -1.98
C GLY A 61 4.68 -1.23 -1.26
N LYS A 62 5.48 -2.14 -0.71
CA LYS A 62 6.66 -1.79 0.10
C LYS A 62 7.67 -0.89 -0.61
N LYS A 63 7.91 -1.07 -1.91
CA LYS A 63 8.92 -0.27 -2.62
C LYS A 63 8.62 1.22 -2.64
N ILE A 64 7.38 1.61 -2.85
CA ILE A 64 6.98 3.02 -2.80
C ILE A 64 6.97 3.50 -1.35
N PHE A 65 6.48 2.68 -0.41
CA PHE A 65 6.51 2.99 1.01
C PHE A 65 7.95 3.27 1.49
N ASP A 66 8.91 2.43 1.14
CA ASP A 66 10.32 2.61 1.52
C ASP A 66 10.88 3.93 0.98
N LYS A 67 10.52 4.33 -0.24
CA LYS A 67 10.91 5.63 -0.80
C LYS A 67 10.33 6.82 -0.03
N CYS A 68 9.08 6.71 0.42
CA CYS A 68 8.48 7.73 1.29
C CYS A 68 9.22 7.83 2.63
N MET A 69 9.53 6.68 3.23
CA MET A 69 10.26 6.64 4.51
C MET A 69 11.69 7.16 4.38
N GLU A 70 12.38 6.82 3.29
CA GLU A 70 13.72 7.33 3.00
C GLU A 70 13.73 8.85 2.79
N ALA A 71 12.71 9.41 2.13
CA ALA A 71 12.56 10.85 2.00
C ALA A 71 12.34 11.54 3.35
N MET A 72 11.54 10.94 4.25
CA MET A 72 11.26 11.47 5.59
C MET A 72 12.43 11.30 6.56
N GLN A 73 13.20 10.24 6.38
CA GLN A 73 14.32 9.86 7.25
C GLN A 73 15.53 9.45 6.37
N PRO A 74 16.20 10.42 5.73
CA PRO A 74 17.33 10.13 4.87
C PRO A 74 18.48 9.46 5.64
N ALA A 75 19.26 8.65 4.93
CA ALA A 75 20.34 7.88 5.52
C ALA A 75 21.58 8.73 5.88
N PHE A 76 21.76 9.86 5.19
CA PHE A 76 22.93 10.73 5.38
C PHE A 76 22.56 12.04 6.07
N GLU A 77 23.44 12.52 6.96
CA GLU A 77 23.22 13.75 7.74
C GLU A 77 23.19 15.03 6.89
N ASP A 78 23.78 15.01 5.71
CA ASP A 78 23.80 16.12 4.76
C ASP A 78 22.55 16.19 3.87
N GLU A 79 21.68 15.20 3.93
CA GLU A 79 20.40 15.18 3.24
C GLU A 79 19.31 15.82 4.10
N SER A 80 18.53 16.73 3.51
CA SER A 80 17.40 17.35 4.18
C SER A 80 16.17 16.44 4.14
N PRO A 81 15.54 16.13 5.30
CA PRO A 81 14.28 15.38 5.33
C PRO A 81 13.17 16.09 4.54
N ILE A 82 12.39 15.32 3.80
CA ILE A 82 11.21 15.78 3.08
C ILE A 82 10.01 14.99 3.56
N ASN A 83 8.95 15.66 4.01
CA ASN A 83 7.67 15.02 4.22
C ASN A 83 6.86 15.07 2.91
N PRO A 84 6.77 13.99 2.12
CA PRO A 84 6.08 14.01 0.84
C PRO A 84 4.56 14.22 0.96
N PHE A 85 4.01 14.18 2.16
CA PHE A 85 2.58 14.41 2.44
C PHE A 85 2.27 15.84 2.88
N ASP A 86 3.28 16.70 2.96
CA ASP A 86 3.11 18.13 3.23
C ASP A 86 2.71 18.85 1.96
N PHE A 87 1.66 19.70 2.03
CA PHE A 87 1.14 20.40 0.86
C PHE A 87 1.99 21.59 0.42
N TRP A 88 2.77 22.18 1.33
CA TRP A 88 3.60 23.36 1.08
C TRP A 88 5.08 23.02 0.88
N GLU A 89 5.60 22.08 1.68
CA GLU A 89 7.03 21.73 1.71
C GLU A 89 7.30 20.30 1.23
N GLY A 90 6.30 19.62 0.71
CA GLY A 90 6.43 18.29 0.16
C GLY A 90 7.11 18.27 -1.20
N ALA A 91 6.98 17.17 -1.92
CA ALA A 91 7.57 16.99 -3.23
C ALA A 91 6.67 16.14 -4.13
N ASP A 92 6.68 16.40 -5.42
CA ASP A 92 6.03 15.58 -6.42
C ASP A 92 6.73 14.22 -6.53
N PHE A 93 5.95 13.16 -6.67
CA PHE A 93 6.45 11.81 -6.87
C PHE A 93 6.35 11.42 -8.34
N LYS A 94 7.50 11.16 -8.97
CA LYS A 94 7.59 10.68 -10.34
C LYS A 94 7.44 9.17 -10.36
N LEU A 95 6.22 8.70 -10.62
CA LEU A 95 5.90 7.27 -10.68
C LEU A 95 6.42 6.67 -12.00
N LYS A 96 7.42 5.80 -11.91
CA LYS A 96 8.02 5.11 -13.05
C LYS A 96 7.77 3.62 -12.96
N LEU A 97 7.06 3.09 -13.94
CA LEU A 97 6.76 1.66 -14.05
C LEU A 97 7.59 1.05 -15.18
N ARG A 98 8.38 0.03 -14.87
CA ARG A 98 9.17 -0.73 -15.84
C ARG A 98 9.13 -2.22 -15.59
N LYS A 99 9.43 -3.03 -16.59
CA LYS A 99 9.64 -4.47 -16.40
C LYS A 99 11.09 -4.75 -15.99
N VAL A 100 11.22 -5.56 -14.92
CA VAL A 100 12.50 -6.09 -14.45
C VAL A 100 12.34 -7.60 -14.36
N GLU A 101 13.12 -8.36 -15.10
CA GLU A 101 13.04 -9.82 -15.15
C GLU A 101 11.61 -10.37 -15.40
N GLY A 102 10.86 -9.66 -16.26
CA GLY A 102 9.48 -10.02 -16.60
C GLY A 102 8.39 -9.49 -15.66
N TYR A 103 8.75 -8.90 -14.52
CA TYR A 103 7.80 -8.35 -13.54
C TYR A 103 7.78 -6.82 -13.57
N TRP A 104 6.57 -6.24 -13.39
CA TRP A 104 6.42 -4.80 -13.25
C TRP A 104 7.04 -4.31 -11.93
N ASN A 105 7.79 -3.22 -12.00
CA ASN A 105 8.54 -2.70 -10.88
C ASN A 105 8.55 -1.16 -10.87
N TYR A 106 8.47 -0.57 -9.67
CA TYR A 106 8.50 0.86 -9.41
C TYR A 106 9.86 1.36 -8.89
N ASP A 107 10.91 0.56 -9.00
CA ASP A 107 12.24 0.80 -8.41
C ASP A 107 12.89 2.13 -8.85
N LYS A 108 12.58 2.61 -10.05
CA LYS A 108 13.10 3.88 -10.59
C LYS A 108 12.21 5.09 -10.31
N SER A 109 11.12 4.91 -9.56
CA SER A 109 10.31 6.03 -9.09
C SER A 109 11.10 6.88 -8.08
N GLU A 110 10.90 8.19 -8.10
CA GLU A 110 11.66 9.14 -7.28
C GLU A 110 10.85 10.38 -6.94
N PHE A 111 11.20 11.07 -5.87
CA PHE A 111 10.69 12.39 -5.56
C PHE A 111 11.44 13.48 -6.36
N ASP A 112 10.72 14.52 -6.75
CA ASP A 112 11.31 15.73 -7.29
C ASP A 112 11.80 16.65 -6.15
N LYS A 113 12.30 17.81 -6.50
CA LYS A 113 12.67 18.85 -5.53
C LYS A 113 11.43 19.30 -4.74
N PRO A 114 11.59 19.66 -3.46
CA PRO A 114 10.48 20.22 -2.68
C PRO A 114 9.81 21.38 -3.36
N SER A 115 8.49 21.35 -3.38
CA SER A 115 7.65 22.43 -3.95
C SER A 115 6.23 22.32 -3.39
N PRO A 116 5.51 23.45 -3.27
CA PRO A 116 4.11 23.40 -2.88
C PRO A 116 3.27 22.72 -3.97
N ILE A 117 2.18 22.07 -3.56
CA ILE A 117 1.26 21.38 -4.49
C ILE A 117 0.52 22.37 -5.40
N LYS A 118 0.33 23.61 -4.94
CA LYS A 118 -0.23 24.76 -5.66
C LYS A 118 0.41 26.06 -5.17
N ASP A 119 0.27 27.12 -5.96
CA ASP A 119 0.90 28.40 -5.70
C ASP A 119 0.17 29.25 -4.64
N ASN A 120 -1.06 28.87 -4.28
CA ASN A 120 -1.87 29.62 -3.31
C ASN A 120 -2.66 28.68 -2.38
N ASP A 121 -2.96 29.18 -1.19
CA ASP A 121 -3.61 28.43 -0.14
C ASP A 121 -5.07 28.04 -0.44
N ASP A 122 -5.80 28.86 -1.21
CA ASP A 122 -7.19 28.55 -1.56
C ASP A 122 -7.29 27.30 -2.44
N ASP A 123 -6.38 27.15 -3.40
CA ASP A 123 -6.30 25.95 -4.24
C ASP A 123 -5.82 24.72 -3.44
N ILE A 124 -4.91 24.92 -2.50
CA ILE A 124 -4.46 23.86 -1.59
C ILE A 124 -5.62 23.40 -0.71
N GLU A 125 -6.40 24.31 -0.14
CA GLU A 125 -7.58 23.98 0.66
C GLU A 125 -8.64 23.25 -0.18
N ALA A 126 -8.84 23.66 -1.42
CA ALA A 126 -9.76 22.98 -2.33
C ALA A 126 -9.36 21.52 -2.57
N ILE A 127 -8.07 21.26 -2.78
CA ILE A 127 -7.54 19.89 -2.92
C ILE A 127 -7.74 19.11 -1.62
N TRP A 128 -7.39 19.70 -0.47
CA TRP A 128 -7.54 19.05 0.83
C TRP A 128 -8.98 18.61 1.12
N LYS A 129 -9.97 19.42 0.76
CA LYS A 129 -11.40 19.11 0.91
C LYS A 129 -11.87 17.95 0.05
N THR A 130 -11.16 17.59 -1.02
CA THR A 130 -11.51 16.49 -1.92
C THR A 130 -10.89 15.14 -1.51
N GLN A 131 -10.10 15.10 -0.45
CA GLN A 131 -9.46 13.87 0.00
C GLN A 131 -10.47 12.84 0.52
N TYR A 132 -10.14 11.58 0.31
CA TYR A 132 -10.88 10.43 0.83
C TYR A 132 -10.45 10.09 2.26
N SER A 133 -11.37 9.57 3.07
CA SER A 133 -11.05 9.10 4.42
C SER A 133 -10.20 7.82 4.36
N LEU A 134 -8.97 7.89 4.87
CA LEU A 134 -8.10 6.70 4.98
C LEU A 134 -8.45 5.84 6.20
N LYS A 135 -9.09 6.40 7.23
CA LYS A 135 -9.53 5.66 8.42
C LYS A 135 -10.49 4.53 8.11
N GLU A 136 -11.30 4.69 7.08
CA GLU A 136 -12.27 3.66 6.67
C GLU A 136 -11.59 2.34 6.31
N PHE A 137 -10.38 2.36 5.74
CA PHE A 137 -9.64 1.15 5.39
C PHE A 137 -9.16 0.35 6.60
N THR A 138 -9.03 0.99 7.76
CA THR A 138 -8.56 0.37 9.01
C THR A 138 -9.69 0.17 10.03
N ALA A 139 -10.92 0.50 9.68
CA ALA A 139 -12.08 0.31 10.55
C ALA A 139 -12.27 -1.18 10.87
N PRO A 140 -12.51 -1.54 12.14
CA PRO A 140 -12.69 -2.94 12.57
C PRO A 140 -13.77 -3.69 11.80
N THR A 141 -14.81 -2.99 11.35
CA THR A 141 -15.92 -3.54 10.55
C THR A 141 -15.50 -4.09 9.19
N ASN A 142 -14.33 -3.68 8.67
CA ASN A 142 -13.78 -4.18 7.41
C ASN A 142 -13.00 -5.49 7.56
N PHE A 143 -12.86 -5.99 8.78
CA PHE A 143 -12.10 -7.20 9.08
C PHE A 143 -12.99 -8.26 9.70
N LYS A 144 -12.84 -9.49 9.25
CA LYS A 144 -13.56 -10.63 9.79
C LYS A 144 -13.00 -11.04 11.15
N SER A 145 -13.85 -11.62 11.98
CA SER A 145 -13.45 -12.20 13.25
C SER A 145 -12.54 -13.43 13.06
N TYR A 146 -11.80 -13.79 14.10
CA TYR A 146 -10.96 -15.01 14.08
C TYR A 146 -11.78 -16.26 13.75
N ASP A 147 -12.97 -16.43 14.34
CA ASP A 147 -13.82 -17.60 14.14
C ASP A 147 -14.37 -17.69 12.72
N GLU A 148 -14.77 -16.56 12.13
CA GLU A 148 -15.17 -16.51 10.71
C GLU A 148 -14.01 -16.90 9.77
N LEU A 149 -12.81 -16.37 10.04
CA LEU A 149 -11.60 -16.70 9.28
C LEU A 149 -11.22 -18.17 9.45
N LYS A 150 -11.32 -18.72 10.67
CA LYS A 150 -11.04 -20.12 10.96
C LYS A 150 -12.01 -21.05 10.24
N THR A 151 -13.29 -20.73 10.25
CA THR A 151 -14.32 -21.47 9.54
C THR A 151 -14.03 -21.49 8.05
N ARG A 152 -13.72 -20.34 7.46
CA ARG A 152 -13.38 -20.24 6.04
C ARG A 152 -12.10 -21.00 5.68
N LEU A 153 -11.07 -20.91 6.53
CA LEU A 153 -9.83 -21.68 6.34
C LEU A 153 -10.10 -23.18 6.30
N ASN A 154 -10.87 -23.69 7.25
CA ASN A 154 -11.22 -25.11 7.32
C ASN A 154 -11.99 -25.57 6.06
N MET A 155 -12.93 -24.75 5.57
CA MET A 155 -13.66 -25.03 4.32
C MET A 155 -12.72 -25.12 3.11
N VAL A 156 -11.76 -24.20 3.00
CA VAL A 156 -10.78 -24.19 1.90
C VAL A 156 -9.87 -25.41 1.97
N LEU A 157 -9.38 -25.76 3.14
CA LEU A 157 -8.51 -26.93 3.35
C LEU A 157 -9.24 -28.26 3.11
N ALA A 158 -10.54 -28.34 3.42
CA ALA A 158 -11.36 -29.50 3.15
C ALA A 158 -11.79 -29.63 1.67
N GLY A 159 -11.39 -28.72 0.80
CA GLY A 159 -11.79 -28.72 -0.63
C GLY A 159 -13.26 -28.36 -0.90
N THR A 160 -13.97 -27.86 0.11
CA THR A 160 -15.38 -27.45 0.01
C THR A 160 -15.50 -25.97 -0.36
N THR A 161 -14.85 -25.53 -1.42
CA THR A 161 -14.98 -24.13 -1.90
C THR A 161 -16.30 -23.98 -2.65
N ARG A 162 -17.35 -23.51 -1.95
CA ARG A 162 -18.45 -22.82 -2.63
C ARG A 162 -17.92 -21.44 -3.02
N VAL A 163 -17.71 -21.24 -4.30
CA VAL A 163 -17.54 -19.91 -4.87
C VAL A 163 -18.90 -19.20 -4.72
N GLY A 164 -19.07 -18.47 -3.64
CA GLY A 164 -20.16 -17.54 -3.49
C GLY A 164 -19.81 -16.32 -4.34
N ASN A 165 -20.57 -16.09 -5.43
CA ASN A 165 -20.57 -14.84 -6.16
C ASN A 165 -20.83 -13.70 -5.19
N VAL A 166 -19.86 -12.80 -5.09
CA VAL A 166 -20.06 -11.46 -4.52
C VAL A 166 -20.55 -10.60 -5.67
N THR A 167 -21.84 -10.34 -5.69
CA THR A 167 -22.44 -9.24 -6.44
C THR A 167 -22.12 -7.92 -5.75
#